data_3ec6b2721bf3d9c574d72da558be55d7
#
_entry.id   3ec6b2721bf3d9c574d72da558be55d7
#
_cell.length_a   1.000
_cell.length_b   1.000
_cell.length_c   1.000
_cell.angle_alpha   90.00
_cell.angle_beta   90.00
_cell.angle_gamma   90.00
#
_symmetry.space_group_name_H-M   'P 1'
#
loop_
_entity.id
_entity.type
_entity.pdbx_description
1 polymer ?
#
loop_
_entity_poly.entity_id
_entity_poly.type
_entity_poly.pdbx_seq_one_letter_code
_entity_poly.pdbx_strand_id
1 'polypeptide(L)'
;MAQKEMQRMMQGAVVLTVASFIAKVLSAFYRVPFQNFVGDEGFYVYQQVYPIYGIAMTLALSGLPQFISKIVAEQPDIRSQKQVLRQLYPYVLWLAIACWAFFFFGSQEIAISMGDAALQPLMEVVSFTFLLVPILSFYRGNFQGHLLMVPSGISQVMEQFVRVGVILVAALSYHYFGGSIYQTGTVAMSGALAGGILAVLVLWYYNRKILSGSTEYLHQWKIMPQTTGLFKRLMIEGGLVSLYSAFLILFQLIDSFKVKNALMLFGLSDLAAKVDKGVYDRGQPLVQLGLVIALALSSTFLPGLTKYFMKKDRQQFLQVAKIFLRLTTTLASAASIGLMMLLPYMNFTLFKDYKGNDVLGVYVL
;
A
#
# COMPACT_ATOMS: atom_id res chain seq x y z
N MET A 1 -9.32 35.14 1.69
CA MET A 1 -8.21 34.14 1.56
C MET A 1 -8.65 32.76 2.05
N ALA A 2 -9.14 32.61 3.27
CA ALA A 2 -9.56 31.32 3.86
C ALA A 2 -10.53 30.47 3.03
N GLN A 3 -11.50 31.08 2.33
CA GLN A 3 -12.46 30.36 1.51
C GLN A 3 -11.84 29.73 0.25
N LYS A 4 -10.90 30.42 -0.40
CA LYS A 4 -10.15 29.88 -1.56
C LYS A 4 -9.19 28.76 -1.16
N GLU A 5 -8.54 28.86 0.00
CA GLU A 5 -7.70 27.80 0.54
C GLU A 5 -8.50 26.56 0.91
N MET A 6 -9.64 26.73 1.57
CA MET A 6 -10.57 25.65 1.89
C MET A 6 -11.05 24.94 0.61
N GLN A 7 -11.40 25.69 -0.44
CA GLN A 7 -11.84 25.13 -1.71
C GLN A 7 -10.70 24.33 -2.40
N ARG A 8 -9.47 24.84 -2.41
CA ARG A 8 -8.29 24.11 -2.92
C ARG A 8 -8.01 22.84 -2.12
N MET A 9 -8.10 22.90 -0.80
CA MET A 9 -7.93 21.75 0.07
C MET A 9 -8.98 20.67 -0.22
N MET A 10 -10.25 21.05 -0.35
CA MET A 10 -11.34 20.13 -0.69
C MET A 10 -11.15 19.50 -2.08
N GLN A 11 -10.82 20.29 -3.09
CA GLN A 11 -10.55 19.80 -4.45
C GLN A 11 -9.35 18.84 -4.46
N GLY A 12 -8.29 19.21 -3.76
CA GLY A 12 -7.10 18.38 -3.62
C GLY A 12 -7.40 17.03 -2.94
N ALA A 13 -8.19 17.04 -1.86
CA ALA A 13 -8.60 15.82 -1.16
C ALA A 13 -9.44 14.90 -2.08
N VAL A 14 -10.36 15.46 -2.87
CA VAL A 14 -11.15 14.69 -3.85
C VAL A 14 -10.22 14.05 -4.90
N VAL A 15 -9.29 14.82 -5.47
CA VAL A 15 -8.34 14.30 -6.47
C VAL A 15 -7.52 13.15 -5.90
N LEU A 16 -6.97 13.28 -4.70
CA LEU A 16 -6.18 12.23 -4.08
C LEU A 16 -7.04 10.99 -3.75
N THR A 17 -8.28 11.19 -3.30
CA THR A 17 -9.22 10.10 -3.04
C THR A 17 -9.56 9.34 -4.30
N VAL A 18 -9.88 10.04 -5.40
CA VAL A 18 -10.18 9.42 -6.71
C VAL A 18 -8.95 8.68 -7.24
N ALA A 19 -7.77 9.27 -7.18
CA ALA A 19 -6.52 8.63 -7.60
C ALA A 19 -6.24 7.36 -6.78
N SER A 20 -6.42 7.42 -5.45
CA SER A 20 -6.26 6.27 -4.57
C SER A 20 -7.29 5.18 -4.84
N PHE A 21 -8.53 5.55 -5.17
CA PHE A 21 -9.58 4.63 -5.57
C PHE A 21 -9.21 3.91 -6.87
N ILE A 22 -8.81 4.66 -7.91
CA ILE A 22 -8.37 4.08 -9.20
C ILE A 22 -7.20 3.12 -8.98
N ALA A 23 -6.20 3.52 -8.19
CA ALA A 23 -5.05 2.68 -7.88
C ALA A 23 -5.44 1.38 -7.16
N LYS A 24 -6.41 1.43 -6.24
CA LYS A 24 -6.93 0.24 -5.54
C LYS A 24 -7.72 -0.67 -6.47
N VAL A 25 -8.55 -0.10 -7.34
CA VAL A 25 -9.30 -0.87 -8.36
C VAL A 25 -8.35 -1.59 -9.29
N LEU A 26 -7.33 -0.90 -9.82
CA LEU A 26 -6.28 -1.52 -10.65
C LEU A 26 -5.56 -2.64 -9.89
N SER A 27 -5.25 -2.41 -8.60
CA SER A 27 -4.58 -3.39 -7.74
C SER A 27 -5.45 -4.61 -7.38
N ALA A 28 -6.75 -4.47 -7.36
CA ALA A 28 -7.67 -5.60 -7.17
C ALA A 28 -7.90 -6.35 -8.48
N PHE A 29 -8.06 -5.61 -9.58
CA PHE A 29 -8.43 -6.18 -10.88
C PHE A 29 -7.37 -7.10 -11.48
N TYR A 30 -6.06 -6.75 -11.41
CA TYR A 30 -5.01 -7.58 -12.02
C TYR A 30 -4.91 -8.98 -11.40
N ARG A 31 -5.34 -9.16 -10.17
CA ARG A 31 -5.18 -10.44 -9.45
C ARG A 31 -5.96 -11.57 -10.09
N VAL A 32 -7.15 -11.29 -10.63
CA VAL A 32 -7.99 -12.28 -11.31
C VAL A 32 -7.32 -12.79 -12.59
N PRO A 33 -6.98 -11.92 -13.59
CA PRO A 33 -6.30 -12.42 -14.80
C PRO A 33 -4.90 -12.99 -14.48
N PHE A 34 -4.17 -12.43 -13.52
CA PHE A 34 -2.88 -12.97 -13.11
C PHE A 34 -3.01 -14.42 -12.67
N GLN A 35 -3.94 -14.73 -11.74
CA GLN A 35 -4.15 -16.08 -11.26
C GLN A 35 -4.65 -17.03 -12.35
N ASN A 36 -5.54 -16.57 -13.22
CA ASN A 36 -6.03 -17.39 -14.35
C ASN A 36 -4.90 -17.81 -15.31
N PHE A 37 -3.83 -17.02 -15.42
CA PHE A 37 -2.67 -17.34 -16.26
C PHE A 37 -1.62 -18.19 -15.56
N VAL A 38 -1.33 -17.94 -14.28
CA VAL A 38 -0.25 -18.60 -13.54
C VAL A 38 -0.73 -19.78 -12.66
N GLY A 39 -2.05 -19.93 -12.49
CA GLY A 39 -2.64 -20.92 -11.59
C GLY A 39 -2.50 -20.58 -10.10
N ASP A 40 -3.00 -21.46 -9.24
CA ASP A 40 -3.01 -21.26 -7.78
C ASP A 40 -1.60 -21.25 -7.19
N GLU A 41 -0.72 -22.12 -7.67
CA GLU A 41 0.68 -22.15 -7.22
C GLU A 41 1.44 -20.87 -7.60
N GLY A 42 1.26 -20.38 -8.83
CA GLY A 42 1.90 -19.12 -9.25
C GLY A 42 1.33 -17.92 -8.51
N PHE A 43 0.05 -17.94 -8.19
CA PHE A 43 -0.57 -16.91 -7.37
C PHE A 43 -0.03 -16.94 -5.93
N TYR A 44 0.12 -18.13 -5.33
CA TYR A 44 0.78 -18.34 -4.06
C TYR A 44 2.19 -17.70 -4.05
N VAL A 45 3.03 -18.05 -5.03
CA VAL A 45 4.41 -17.54 -5.11
C VAL A 45 4.45 -16.01 -5.07
N TYR A 46 3.58 -15.36 -5.82
CA TYR A 46 3.50 -13.90 -5.85
C TYR A 46 2.93 -13.32 -4.54
N GLN A 47 1.84 -13.87 -4.03
CA GLN A 47 1.14 -13.36 -2.84
C GLN A 47 1.94 -13.57 -1.55
N GLN A 48 2.78 -14.60 -1.51
CA GLN A 48 3.62 -14.89 -0.34
C GLN A 48 4.62 -13.76 -0.05
N VAL A 49 5.13 -13.10 -1.08
CA VAL A 49 6.10 -11.99 -0.97
C VAL A 49 5.40 -10.62 -1.01
N TYR A 50 4.17 -10.55 -1.50
CA TYR A 50 3.41 -9.31 -1.65
C TYR A 50 3.32 -8.44 -0.39
N PRO A 51 3.18 -8.96 0.85
CA PRO A 51 3.11 -8.11 2.05
C PRO A 51 4.38 -7.29 2.29
N ILE A 52 5.55 -7.77 1.88
CA ILE A 52 6.83 -7.03 2.00
C ILE A 52 6.77 -5.79 1.10
N TYR A 53 6.34 -5.95 -0.17
CA TYR A 53 6.05 -4.83 -1.06
C TYR A 53 4.99 -3.89 -0.47
N GLY A 54 3.93 -4.46 0.10
CA GLY A 54 2.83 -3.71 0.71
C GLY A 54 3.28 -2.79 1.84
N ILE A 55 4.25 -3.22 2.67
CA ILE A 55 4.86 -2.38 3.71
C ILE A 55 5.60 -1.21 3.07
N ALA A 56 6.49 -1.47 2.10
CA ALA A 56 7.24 -0.42 1.40
C ALA A 56 6.29 0.59 0.74
N MET A 57 5.25 0.10 0.05
CA MET A 57 4.24 0.93 -0.59
C MET A 57 3.46 1.78 0.42
N THR A 58 3.07 1.21 1.56
CA THR A 58 2.35 1.94 2.60
C THR A 58 3.21 3.05 3.19
N LEU A 59 4.50 2.79 3.43
CA LEU A 59 5.45 3.81 3.85
C LEU A 59 5.58 4.94 2.81
N ALA A 60 5.60 4.60 1.52
CA ALA A 60 5.78 5.56 0.42
C ALA A 60 4.51 6.35 0.05
N LEU A 61 3.31 5.83 0.34
CA LEU A 61 2.02 6.44 -0.07
C LEU A 61 1.26 7.10 1.07
N SER A 62 1.26 6.50 2.26
CA SER A 62 0.38 6.91 3.37
C SER A 62 1.17 7.31 4.61
N GLY A 63 1.94 6.40 5.18
CA GLY A 63 2.57 6.57 6.47
C GLY A 63 3.49 7.80 6.54
N LEU A 64 4.63 7.72 5.87
CA LEU A 64 5.60 8.81 5.87
C LEU A 64 5.12 10.08 5.18
N PRO A 65 4.42 10.04 4.01
CA PRO A 65 3.91 11.27 3.39
C PRO A 65 2.96 12.06 4.28
N GLN A 66 2.07 11.41 5.04
CA GLN A 66 1.18 12.10 5.98
C GLN A 66 1.96 12.78 7.11
N PHE A 67 2.94 12.09 7.69
CA PHE A 67 3.82 12.68 8.70
C PHE A 67 4.62 13.85 8.14
N ILE A 68 5.26 13.69 6.98
CA ILE A 68 6.06 14.74 6.32
C ILE A 68 5.18 15.93 5.98
N SER A 69 3.98 15.71 5.44
CA SER A 69 3.04 16.77 5.10
C SER A 69 2.63 17.60 6.32
N LYS A 70 2.41 16.94 7.47
CA LYS A 70 2.14 17.60 8.74
C LYS A 70 3.32 18.48 9.16
N ILE A 71 4.53 17.92 9.16
CA ILE A 71 5.76 18.67 9.56
C ILE A 71 5.99 19.88 8.64
N VAL A 72 5.76 19.74 7.34
CA VAL A 72 5.87 20.84 6.37
C VAL A 72 4.82 21.92 6.65
N ALA A 73 3.58 21.54 6.90
CA ALA A 73 2.49 22.47 7.17
C ALA A 73 2.65 23.23 8.52
N GLU A 74 3.37 22.67 9.48
CA GLU A 74 3.68 23.32 10.76
C GLU A 74 4.72 24.46 10.63
N GLN A 75 5.46 24.51 9.52
CA GLN A 75 6.53 25.52 9.37
C GLN A 75 5.98 26.84 8.84
N PRO A 76 6.43 27.98 9.40
CA PRO A 76 5.90 29.29 9.05
C PRO A 76 6.33 29.77 7.65
N ASP A 77 7.47 29.32 7.14
CA ASP A 77 8.06 29.79 5.89
C ASP A 77 8.73 28.65 5.09
N ILE A 78 8.97 28.91 3.81
CA ILE A 78 9.59 27.96 2.87
C ILE A 78 11.02 27.57 3.32
N ARG A 79 11.74 28.48 3.96
CA ARG A 79 13.12 28.21 4.41
C ARG A 79 13.13 27.18 5.55
N SER A 80 12.26 27.36 6.53
CA SER A 80 12.08 26.43 7.64
C SER A 80 11.57 25.07 7.16
N GLN A 81 10.66 25.06 6.19
CA GLN A 81 10.17 23.81 5.54
C GLN A 81 11.34 23.05 4.90
N LYS A 82 12.17 23.73 4.11
CA LYS A 82 13.36 23.12 3.50
C LYS A 82 14.33 22.59 4.54
N GLN A 83 14.56 23.35 5.61
CA GLN A 83 15.46 22.96 6.69
C GLN A 83 15.00 21.68 7.38
N VAL A 84 13.73 21.59 7.76
CA VAL A 84 13.16 20.41 8.41
C VAL A 84 13.22 19.19 7.49
N LEU A 85 12.89 19.33 6.20
CA LEU A 85 13.00 18.23 5.23
C LEU A 85 14.43 17.72 5.09
N ARG A 86 15.43 18.61 5.04
CA ARG A 86 16.85 18.24 5.01
C ARG A 86 17.28 17.45 6.24
N GLN A 87 16.82 17.86 7.42
CA GLN A 87 17.15 17.19 8.68
C GLN A 87 16.47 15.81 8.79
N LEU A 88 15.26 15.68 8.25
CA LEU A 88 14.47 14.44 8.33
C LEU A 88 14.93 13.41 7.31
N TYR A 89 15.37 13.83 6.11
CA TYR A 89 15.70 12.95 5.00
C TYR A 89 16.73 11.85 5.34
N PRO A 90 17.88 12.16 6.00
CA PRO A 90 18.85 11.14 6.35
C PRO A 90 18.30 10.06 7.26
N TYR A 91 17.43 10.38 8.21
CA TYR A 91 16.83 9.38 9.10
C TYR A 91 15.92 8.41 8.33
N VAL A 92 15.10 8.93 7.42
CA VAL A 92 14.25 8.08 6.58
C VAL A 92 15.07 7.28 5.58
N LEU A 93 16.16 7.84 5.04
CA LEU A 93 17.08 7.14 4.17
C LEU A 93 17.77 5.98 4.89
N TRP A 94 18.30 6.21 6.11
CA TRP A 94 18.90 5.14 6.91
C TRP A 94 17.91 4.04 7.28
N LEU A 95 16.68 4.40 7.63
CA LEU A 95 15.61 3.43 7.86
C LEU A 95 15.33 2.59 6.60
N ALA A 96 15.26 3.22 5.44
CA ALA A 96 15.04 2.55 4.17
C ALA A 96 16.20 1.61 3.80
N ILE A 97 17.44 2.05 3.99
CA ILE A 97 18.65 1.22 3.78
C ILE A 97 18.65 0.04 4.76
N ALA A 98 18.30 0.26 6.03
CA ALA A 98 18.21 -0.81 7.01
C ALA A 98 17.13 -1.85 6.63
N CYS A 99 15.95 -1.41 6.20
CA CYS A 99 14.89 -2.30 5.71
C CYS A 99 15.35 -3.06 4.44
N TRP A 100 15.94 -2.36 3.49
CA TRP A 100 16.49 -3.00 2.30
C TRP A 100 17.52 -4.06 2.65
N ALA A 101 18.50 -3.72 3.47
CA ALA A 101 19.55 -4.64 3.89
C ALA A 101 18.99 -5.86 4.62
N PHE A 102 18.02 -5.65 5.53
CA PHE A 102 17.35 -6.73 6.26
C PHE A 102 16.65 -7.71 5.30
N PHE A 103 15.85 -7.21 4.35
CA PHE A 103 15.13 -8.08 3.42
C PHE A 103 16.02 -8.64 2.31
N PHE A 104 17.08 -7.95 1.89
CA PHE A 104 17.99 -8.41 0.85
C PHE A 104 18.94 -9.48 1.38
N PHE A 105 19.69 -9.20 2.44
CA PHE A 105 20.65 -10.15 3.01
C PHE A 105 19.96 -11.26 3.81
N GLY A 106 18.79 -11.01 4.38
CA GLY A 106 17.96 -12.00 5.06
C GLY A 106 17.01 -12.78 4.13
N SER A 107 17.05 -12.54 2.81
CA SER A 107 16.07 -13.09 1.85
C SER A 107 15.96 -14.60 1.91
N GLN A 108 17.06 -15.31 2.00
CA GLN A 108 17.10 -16.77 2.08
C GLN A 108 16.46 -17.28 3.38
N GLU A 109 16.87 -16.76 4.53
CA GLU A 109 16.36 -17.19 5.83
C GLU A 109 14.87 -16.89 5.99
N ILE A 110 14.45 -15.73 5.48
CA ILE A 110 13.03 -15.33 5.48
C ILE A 110 12.24 -16.28 4.57
N ALA A 111 12.73 -16.59 3.36
CA ALA A 111 12.09 -17.52 2.44
C ALA A 111 11.94 -18.93 3.04
N ILE A 112 12.99 -19.45 3.70
CA ILE A 112 12.96 -20.72 4.43
C ILE A 112 11.93 -20.66 5.56
N SER A 113 11.88 -19.59 6.34
CA SER A 113 10.93 -19.43 7.44
C SER A 113 9.47 -19.30 6.97
N MET A 114 9.25 -18.81 5.75
CA MET A 114 7.93 -18.84 5.06
C MET A 114 7.60 -20.24 4.49
N GLY A 115 8.53 -21.20 4.61
CA GLY A 115 8.35 -22.57 4.18
C GLY A 115 8.67 -22.83 2.69
N ASP A 116 9.29 -21.85 1.99
CA ASP A 116 9.62 -22.02 0.57
C ASP A 116 10.89 -21.22 0.18
N ALA A 117 12.04 -21.91 0.21
CA ALA A 117 13.33 -21.30 -0.11
C ALA A 117 13.42 -20.73 -1.53
N ALA A 118 12.60 -21.23 -2.48
CA ALA A 118 12.58 -20.74 -3.85
C ALA A 118 11.99 -19.32 -4.00
N LEU A 119 11.45 -18.73 -2.93
CA LEU A 119 10.97 -17.34 -2.89
C LEU A 119 12.13 -16.31 -2.79
N GLN A 120 13.36 -16.74 -2.50
CA GLN A 120 14.50 -15.85 -2.32
C GLN A 120 14.67 -14.79 -3.43
N PRO A 121 14.67 -15.13 -4.74
CA PRO A 121 14.84 -14.13 -5.79
C PRO A 121 13.73 -13.06 -5.82
N LEU A 122 12.49 -13.45 -5.48
CA LEU A 122 11.37 -12.50 -5.39
C LEU A 122 11.61 -11.51 -4.23
N MET A 123 12.12 -12.01 -3.09
CA MET A 123 12.43 -11.18 -1.92
C MET A 123 13.56 -10.20 -2.19
N GLU A 124 14.61 -10.65 -2.86
CA GLU A 124 15.71 -9.78 -3.27
C GLU A 124 15.21 -8.62 -4.13
N VAL A 125 14.41 -8.92 -5.15
CA VAL A 125 13.85 -7.89 -6.04
C VAL A 125 12.93 -6.94 -5.28
N VAL A 126 12.01 -7.45 -4.45
CA VAL A 126 11.07 -6.59 -3.74
C VAL A 126 11.76 -5.71 -2.70
N SER A 127 12.87 -6.16 -2.12
CA SER A 127 13.63 -5.38 -1.14
C SER A 127 14.07 -4.02 -1.68
N PHE A 128 14.42 -3.92 -2.97
CA PHE A 128 14.82 -2.65 -3.59
C PHE A 128 13.71 -1.59 -3.59
N THR A 129 12.45 -1.98 -3.42
CA THR A 129 11.34 -1.02 -3.28
C THR A 129 11.51 -0.12 -2.06
N PHE A 130 12.15 -0.60 -1.00
CA PHE A 130 12.43 0.21 0.19
C PHE A 130 13.35 1.40 -0.11
N LEU A 131 14.29 1.26 -1.06
CA LEU A 131 15.18 2.37 -1.45
C LEU A 131 14.45 3.50 -2.17
N LEU A 132 13.26 3.24 -2.74
CA LEU A 132 12.41 4.27 -3.34
C LEU A 132 11.56 5.02 -2.30
N VAL A 133 11.35 4.44 -1.12
CA VAL A 133 10.49 5.01 -0.06
C VAL A 133 10.91 6.44 0.33
N PRO A 134 12.18 6.76 0.60
CA PRO A 134 12.58 8.12 0.98
C PRO A 134 12.20 9.14 -0.10
N ILE A 135 12.52 8.84 -1.35
CA ILE A 135 12.29 9.76 -2.47
C ILE A 135 10.79 9.99 -2.66
N LEU A 136 10.01 8.91 -2.74
CA LEU A 136 8.56 8.97 -2.95
C LEU A 136 7.84 9.66 -1.80
N SER A 137 8.18 9.31 -0.55
CA SER A 137 7.52 9.88 0.62
C SER A 137 7.80 11.36 0.79
N PHE A 138 9.04 11.80 0.51
CA PHE A 138 9.39 13.22 0.61
C PHE A 138 8.74 14.07 -0.47
N TYR A 139 8.74 13.63 -1.73
CA TYR A 139 8.01 14.36 -2.77
C TYR A 139 6.52 14.43 -2.47
N ARG A 140 5.88 13.30 -2.17
CA ARG A 140 4.45 13.25 -1.87
C ARG A 140 4.11 14.06 -0.63
N GLY A 141 4.86 13.90 0.45
CA GLY A 141 4.65 14.64 1.69
C GLY A 141 4.84 16.15 1.52
N ASN A 142 5.86 16.57 0.77
CA ASN A 142 6.08 17.97 0.45
C ASN A 142 4.94 18.58 -0.38
N PHE A 143 4.50 17.90 -1.44
CA PHE A 143 3.34 18.37 -2.23
C PHE A 143 2.07 18.42 -1.39
N GLN A 144 1.79 17.40 -0.59
CA GLN A 144 0.61 17.37 0.28
C GLN A 144 0.66 18.46 1.36
N GLY A 145 1.84 18.74 1.92
CA GLY A 145 2.03 19.83 2.90
C GLY A 145 1.76 21.22 2.32
N HIS A 146 1.93 21.38 1.00
CA HIS A 146 1.56 22.60 0.26
C HIS A 146 0.14 22.56 -0.33
N LEU A 147 -0.68 21.58 0.06
CA LEU A 147 -2.03 21.35 -0.48
C LEU A 147 -2.06 21.08 -2.01
N LEU A 148 -0.96 20.62 -2.58
CA LEU A 148 -0.80 20.27 -3.99
C LEU A 148 -0.97 18.75 -4.15
N MET A 149 -2.21 18.25 -4.15
CA MET A 149 -2.50 16.82 -4.15
C MET A 149 -2.38 16.15 -5.53
N VAL A 150 -2.49 16.92 -6.62
CA VAL A 150 -2.50 16.39 -8.00
C VAL A 150 -1.22 15.61 -8.35
N PRO A 151 0.00 16.11 -8.08
CA PRO A 151 1.22 15.34 -8.36
C PRO A 151 1.27 14.00 -7.62
N SER A 152 0.86 13.99 -6.35
CA SER A 152 0.79 12.76 -5.56
C SER A 152 -0.21 11.75 -6.14
N GLY A 153 -1.41 12.21 -6.54
CA GLY A 153 -2.43 11.36 -7.13
C GLY A 153 -1.99 10.77 -8.48
N ILE A 154 -1.46 11.61 -9.38
CA ILE A 154 -0.98 11.13 -10.69
C ILE A 154 0.17 10.14 -10.53
N SER A 155 1.14 10.42 -9.65
CA SER A 155 2.25 9.52 -9.40
C SER A 155 1.78 8.14 -8.92
N GLN A 156 0.75 8.09 -8.08
CA GLN A 156 0.17 6.85 -7.56
C GLN A 156 -0.53 6.04 -8.65
N VAL A 157 -1.32 6.69 -9.50
CA VAL A 157 -2.02 6.01 -10.61
C VAL A 157 -1.01 5.47 -11.62
N MET A 158 -0.01 6.26 -12.01
CA MET A 158 1.03 5.86 -12.96
C MET A 158 1.89 4.71 -12.43
N GLU A 159 2.25 4.75 -11.14
CA GLU A 159 2.93 3.65 -10.45
C GLU A 159 2.15 2.34 -10.58
N GLN A 160 0.85 2.37 -10.27
CA GLN A 160 0.00 1.18 -10.34
C GLN A 160 -0.20 0.71 -11.77
N PHE A 161 -0.35 1.61 -12.72
CA PHE A 161 -0.52 1.26 -14.13
C PHE A 161 0.69 0.48 -14.67
N VAL A 162 1.90 0.97 -14.43
CA VAL A 162 3.13 0.27 -14.86
C VAL A 162 3.30 -1.05 -14.12
N ARG A 163 3.09 -1.06 -12.81
CA ARG A 163 3.19 -2.29 -12.00
C ARG A 163 2.25 -3.37 -12.53
N VAL A 164 0.99 -3.04 -12.72
CA VAL A 164 -0.03 -3.96 -13.23
C VAL A 164 0.33 -4.43 -14.64
N GLY A 165 0.80 -3.53 -15.50
CA GLY A 165 1.27 -3.88 -16.84
C GLY A 165 2.38 -4.92 -16.82
N VAL A 166 3.41 -4.73 -15.99
CA VAL A 166 4.52 -5.71 -15.85
C VAL A 166 4.03 -7.05 -15.32
N ILE A 167 3.15 -7.04 -14.30
CA ILE A 167 2.58 -8.27 -13.73
C ILE A 167 1.82 -9.06 -14.80
N LEU A 168 0.97 -8.40 -15.58
CA LEU A 168 0.17 -9.06 -16.61
C LEU A 168 1.03 -9.55 -17.77
N VAL A 169 2.06 -8.79 -18.17
CA VAL A 169 3.01 -9.22 -19.20
C VAL A 169 3.78 -10.46 -18.72
N ALA A 170 4.25 -10.48 -17.48
CA ALA A 170 4.91 -11.66 -16.90
C ALA A 170 4.00 -12.89 -16.89
N ALA A 171 2.73 -12.72 -16.49
CA ALA A 171 1.75 -13.82 -16.47
C ALA A 171 1.41 -14.33 -17.87
N LEU A 172 1.24 -13.43 -18.84
CA LEU A 172 1.02 -13.79 -20.25
C LEU A 172 2.22 -14.52 -20.83
N SER A 173 3.43 -14.04 -20.55
CA SER A 173 4.67 -14.70 -20.97
C SER A 173 4.74 -16.14 -20.45
N TYR A 174 4.42 -16.35 -19.17
CA TYR A 174 4.36 -17.67 -18.57
C TYR A 174 3.31 -18.55 -19.26
N HIS A 175 2.10 -18.01 -19.51
CA HIS A 175 1.00 -18.76 -20.11
C HIS A 175 1.30 -19.25 -21.55
N TYR A 176 1.98 -18.42 -22.35
CA TYR A 176 2.24 -18.76 -23.77
C TYR A 176 3.58 -19.48 -23.99
N PHE A 177 4.59 -19.19 -23.21
CA PHE A 177 5.94 -19.71 -23.41
C PHE A 177 6.36 -20.73 -22.36
N GLY A 178 5.61 -20.87 -21.27
CA GLY A 178 5.97 -21.72 -20.13
C GLY A 178 7.10 -21.09 -19.31
N GLY A 179 7.76 -21.93 -18.51
CA GLY A 179 8.92 -21.53 -17.71
C GLY A 179 8.73 -21.76 -16.21
N SER A 180 9.58 -21.13 -15.39
CA SER A 180 9.49 -21.26 -13.94
C SER A 180 8.49 -20.26 -13.35
N ILE A 181 7.59 -20.76 -12.50
CA ILE A 181 6.63 -19.93 -11.75
C ILE A 181 7.37 -18.90 -10.87
N TYR A 182 8.49 -19.28 -10.28
CA TYR A 182 9.31 -18.38 -9.45
C TYR A 182 9.98 -17.27 -10.26
N GLN A 183 10.46 -17.58 -11.47
CA GLN A 183 11.00 -16.55 -12.38
C GLN A 183 9.89 -15.59 -12.79
N THR A 184 8.72 -16.10 -13.12
CA THR A 184 7.53 -15.27 -13.44
C THR A 184 7.15 -14.37 -12.27
N GLY A 185 7.13 -14.91 -11.06
CA GLY A 185 6.88 -14.15 -9.84
C GLY A 185 7.93 -13.05 -9.61
N THR A 186 9.21 -13.36 -9.85
CA THR A 186 10.33 -12.39 -9.75
C THR A 186 10.16 -11.23 -10.74
N VAL A 187 9.85 -11.54 -12.00
CA VAL A 187 9.56 -10.51 -13.02
C VAL A 187 8.31 -9.72 -12.65
N ALA A 188 7.25 -10.36 -12.19
CA ALA A 188 6.04 -9.67 -11.73
C ALA A 188 6.33 -8.71 -10.56
N MET A 189 7.19 -9.11 -9.59
CA MET A 189 7.62 -8.25 -8.47
C MET A 189 8.48 -7.07 -8.93
N SER A 190 9.27 -7.21 -10.00
CA SER A 190 10.04 -6.10 -10.57
C SER A 190 9.15 -4.97 -11.09
N GLY A 191 7.89 -5.25 -11.39
CA GLY A 191 6.89 -4.25 -11.73
C GLY A 191 6.69 -3.18 -10.64
N ALA A 192 6.89 -3.54 -9.38
CA ALA A 192 6.86 -2.59 -8.26
C ALA A 192 8.02 -1.57 -8.35
N LEU A 193 9.22 -2.02 -8.74
CA LEU A 193 10.37 -1.13 -8.96
C LEU A 193 10.15 -0.24 -10.18
N ALA A 194 9.72 -0.82 -11.30
CA ALA A 194 9.47 -0.07 -12.53
C ALA A 194 8.40 1.01 -12.31
N GLY A 195 7.29 0.66 -11.65
CA GLY A 195 6.23 1.60 -11.28
C GLY A 195 6.72 2.70 -10.33
N GLY A 196 7.48 2.32 -9.29
CA GLY A 196 8.06 3.26 -8.34
C GLY A 196 9.05 4.25 -8.99
N ILE A 197 9.89 3.78 -9.91
CA ILE A 197 10.80 4.63 -10.68
C ILE A 197 9.99 5.63 -11.54
N LEU A 198 8.95 5.18 -12.24
CA LEU A 198 8.09 6.09 -12.99
C LEU A 198 7.41 7.12 -12.07
N ALA A 199 6.93 6.70 -10.90
CA ALA A 199 6.36 7.62 -9.92
C ALA A 199 7.36 8.69 -9.47
N VAL A 200 8.63 8.32 -9.25
CA VAL A 200 9.72 9.28 -8.95
C VAL A 200 9.89 10.27 -10.10
N LEU A 201 9.93 9.80 -11.35
CA LEU A 201 10.08 10.67 -12.53
C LEU A 201 8.90 11.65 -12.66
N VAL A 202 7.67 11.19 -12.45
CA VAL A 202 6.46 12.04 -12.46
C VAL A 202 6.55 13.10 -11.37
N LEU A 203 6.90 12.73 -10.14
CA LEU A 203 7.01 13.66 -9.02
C LEU A 203 8.15 14.65 -9.23
N TRP A 204 9.29 14.22 -9.75
CA TRP A 204 10.41 15.07 -10.11
C TRP A 204 10.04 16.12 -11.19
N TYR A 205 9.30 15.70 -12.23
CA TYR A 205 8.80 16.60 -13.27
C TYR A 205 7.90 17.69 -12.67
N TYR A 206 6.92 17.31 -11.84
CA TYR A 206 6.04 18.27 -11.18
C TYR A 206 6.78 19.17 -10.21
N ASN A 207 7.77 18.65 -9.51
CA ASN A 207 8.56 19.43 -8.59
C ASN A 207 9.37 20.52 -9.31
N ARG A 208 9.98 20.19 -10.45
CA ARG A 208 10.65 21.21 -11.30
C ARG A 208 9.69 22.25 -11.83
N LYS A 209 8.46 21.86 -12.19
CA LYS A 209 7.46 22.75 -12.80
C LYS A 209 6.79 23.68 -11.79
N ILE A 210 6.50 23.19 -10.59
CA ILE A 210 5.63 23.91 -9.62
C ILE A 210 6.46 24.49 -8.47
N LEU A 211 7.45 23.77 -7.98
CA LEU A 211 8.25 24.13 -6.81
C LEU A 211 9.70 24.48 -7.21
N SER A 212 9.90 25.11 -8.37
CA SER A 212 11.21 25.50 -8.88
C SER A 212 12.06 26.18 -7.79
N GLY A 213 13.17 25.55 -7.42
CA GLY A 213 14.08 25.98 -6.38
C GLY A 213 13.96 25.29 -5.01
N SER A 214 13.00 24.35 -4.83
CA SER A 214 12.86 23.63 -3.57
C SER A 214 13.58 22.28 -3.48
N THR A 215 14.14 21.76 -4.58
CA THR A 215 14.80 20.42 -4.63
C THR A 215 16.31 20.43 -4.44
N GLU A 216 16.95 21.57 -4.33
CA GLU A 216 18.40 21.62 -4.02
C GLU A 216 18.76 20.95 -2.68
N TYR A 217 17.78 20.70 -1.82
CA TYR A 217 18.05 20.09 -0.53
C TYR A 217 18.42 18.60 -0.60
N LEU A 218 18.07 17.88 -1.65
CA LEU A 218 18.48 16.49 -1.81
C LEU A 218 19.99 16.34 -2.14
N HIS A 219 20.63 17.42 -2.57
CA HIS A 219 22.03 17.39 -3.04
C HIS A 219 23.05 18.03 -2.06
N GLN A 220 22.60 18.78 -1.05
CA GLN A 220 23.53 19.47 -0.13
C GLN A 220 23.52 18.81 1.26
N TRP A 221 24.46 17.91 1.47
CA TRP A 221 24.71 17.20 2.76
C TRP A 221 25.40 18.10 3.80
N LYS A 222 25.09 19.38 3.94
CA LYS A 222 25.61 20.18 5.03
C LYS A 222 24.88 19.85 6.33
N ILE A 223 25.63 19.36 7.32
CA ILE A 223 25.16 19.15 8.70
C ILE A 223 24.71 20.51 9.24
N MET A 224 23.41 20.72 9.36
CA MET A 224 22.81 21.89 9.98
C MET A 224 22.46 21.60 11.45
N PRO A 225 22.39 22.61 12.32
CA PRO A 225 22.01 22.42 13.72
C PRO A 225 20.66 21.68 13.79
N GLN A 226 20.67 20.59 14.55
CA GLN A 226 19.51 19.70 14.67
C GLN A 226 18.36 20.39 15.39
N THR A 227 17.18 20.35 14.82
CA THR A 227 15.94 20.63 15.56
C THR A 227 15.79 19.51 16.59
N THR A 228 16.03 19.82 17.86
CA THR A 228 15.95 18.86 18.95
C THR A 228 14.61 18.14 18.95
N GLY A 229 14.63 16.80 18.90
CA GLY A 229 13.44 15.97 18.97
C GLY A 229 12.83 15.52 17.64
N LEU A 230 13.36 15.93 16.47
CA LEU A 230 12.80 15.54 15.16
C LEU A 230 12.87 14.02 14.93
N PHE A 231 13.96 13.38 15.34
CA PHE A 231 14.08 11.92 15.28
C PHE A 231 13.03 11.24 16.17
N LYS A 232 12.82 11.73 17.39
CA LYS A 232 11.79 11.21 18.30
C LYS A 232 10.39 11.37 17.69
N ARG A 233 10.11 12.51 17.07
CA ARG A 233 8.84 12.72 16.36
C ARG A 233 8.67 11.77 15.18
N LEU A 234 9.71 11.52 14.38
CA LEU A 234 9.67 10.53 13.30
C LEU A 234 9.33 9.14 13.85
N MET A 235 9.99 8.71 14.92
CA MET A 235 9.75 7.38 15.51
C MET A 235 8.35 7.26 16.12
N ILE A 236 7.87 8.26 16.83
CA ILE A 236 6.57 8.20 17.49
C ILE A 236 5.45 8.55 16.51
N GLU A 237 5.42 9.76 15.97
CA GLU A 237 4.31 10.22 15.14
C GLU A 237 4.34 9.53 13.76
N GLY A 238 5.49 9.54 13.09
CA GLY A 238 5.69 8.89 11.80
C GLY A 238 5.53 7.37 11.89
N GLY A 239 6.09 6.76 12.93
CA GLY A 239 5.97 5.33 13.21
C GLY A 239 4.53 4.89 13.47
N LEU A 240 3.78 5.60 14.32
CA LEU A 240 2.38 5.29 14.63
C LEU A 240 1.48 5.42 13.38
N VAL A 241 1.64 6.48 12.59
CA VAL A 241 0.87 6.66 11.36
C VAL A 241 1.20 5.56 10.34
N SER A 242 2.47 5.20 10.22
CA SER A 242 2.92 4.13 9.33
C SER A 242 2.41 2.76 9.78
N LEU A 243 2.47 2.46 11.08
CA LEU A 243 1.96 1.22 11.66
C LEU A 243 0.45 1.09 11.46
N TYR A 244 -0.30 2.15 11.73
CA TYR A 244 -1.75 2.20 11.49
C TYR A 244 -2.07 1.95 10.01
N SER A 245 -1.34 2.61 9.11
CA SER A 245 -1.56 2.47 7.67
C SER A 245 -1.20 1.07 7.15
N ALA A 246 -0.21 0.41 7.75
CA ALA A 246 0.26 -0.92 7.37
C ALA A 246 -0.48 -2.06 8.10
N PHE A 247 -1.40 -1.77 9.01
CA PHE A 247 -1.98 -2.74 9.93
C PHE A 247 -2.50 -4.01 9.22
N LEU A 248 -3.32 -3.86 8.19
CA LEU A 248 -3.86 -5.01 7.42
C LEU A 248 -2.75 -5.78 6.67
N ILE A 249 -1.73 -5.08 6.18
CA ILE A 249 -0.59 -5.71 5.49
C ILE A 249 0.25 -6.54 6.46
N LEU A 250 0.35 -6.12 7.72
CA LEU A 250 1.06 -6.89 8.75
C LEU A 250 0.35 -8.22 9.07
N PHE A 251 -0.98 -8.27 9.05
CA PHE A 251 -1.70 -9.55 9.13
C PHE A 251 -1.40 -10.44 7.93
N GLN A 252 -1.43 -9.90 6.72
CA GLN A 252 -1.06 -10.66 5.53
C GLN A 252 0.39 -11.17 5.60
N LEU A 253 1.30 -10.42 6.21
CA LEU A 253 2.66 -10.88 6.44
C LEU A 253 2.70 -12.05 7.42
N ILE A 254 1.91 -12.02 8.50
CA ILE A 254 1.77 -13.15 9.43
C ILE A 254 1.23 -14.38 8.69
N ASP A 255 0.22 -14.21 7.83
CA ASP A 255 -0.34 -15.29 7.01
C ASP A 255 0.73 -15.91 6.10
N SER A 256 1.64 -15.10 5.54
CA SER A 256 2.75 -15.59 4.71
C SER A 256 3.72 -16.49 5.49
N PHE A 257 3.90 -16.28 6.79
CA PHE A 257 4.75 -17.13 7.62
C PHE A 257 4.01 -18.36 8.17
N LYS A 258 2.70 -18.28 8.37
CA LYS A 258 1.99 -19.28 9.17
C LYS A 258 1.11 -20.23 8.36
N VAL A 259 0.37 -19.74 7.36
CA VAL A 259 -0.70 -20.54 6.75
C VAL A 259 -0.14 -21.75 6.00
N LYS A 260 0.84 -21.59 5.09
CA LYS A 260 1.44 -22.72 4.39
C LYS A 260 2.07 -23.72 5.34
N ASN A 261 2.84 -23.24 6.32
CA ASN A 261 3.52 -24.10 7.29
C ASN A 261 2.52 -24.89 8.15
N ALA A 262 1.40 -24.26 8.53
CA ALA A 262 0.32 -24.95 9.24
C ALA A 262 -0.33 -26.03 8.38
N LEU A 263 -0.63 -25.77 7.09
CA LEU A 263 -1.19 -26.76 6.19
C LEU A 263 -0.27 -27.98 6.04
N MET A 264 1.04 -27.79 5.96
CA MET A 264 2.01 -28.89 5.93
C MET A 264 2.02 -29.68 7.25
N LEU A 265 1.93 -29.00 8.40
CA LEU A 265 1.82 -29.66 9.70
C LEU A 265 0.55 -30.51 9.84
N PHE A 266 -0.53 -30.13 9.18
CA PHE A 266 -1.77 -30.92 9.09
C PHE A 266 -1.69 -32.10 8.12
N GLY A 267 -0.53 -32.33 7.46
CA GLY A 267 -0.26 -33.49 6.63
C GLY A 267 -0.42 -33.28 5.12
N LEU A 268 -0.62 -32.04 4.65
CA LEU A 268 -0.62 -31.76 3.23
C LEU A 268 0.79 -31.84 2.65
N SER A 269 0.90 -32.32 1.40
CA SER A 269 2.17 -32.22 0.65
C SER A 269 2.52 -30.77 0.37
N ASP A 270 3.81 -30.49 0.11
CA ASP A 270 4.28 -29.12 -0.18
C ASP A 270 3.49 -28.45 -1.32
N LEU A 271 3.26 -29.19 -2.41
CA LEU A 271 2.49 -28.68 -3.54
C LEU A 271 1.02 -28.41 -3.18
N ALA A 272 0.37 -29.33 -2.45
CA ALA A 272 -1.02 -29.13 -2.02
C ALA A 272 -1.14 -27.91 -1.09
N ALA A 273 -0.20 -27.74 -0.15
CA ALA A 273 -0.19 -26.58 0.75
C ALA A 273 0.01 -25.26 0.00
N LYS A 274 0.83 -25.23 -1.06
CA LYS A 274 1.00 -24.04 -1.94
C LYS A 274 -0.30 -23.72 -2.70
N VAL A 275 -0.96 -24.74 -3.27
CA VAL A 275 -2.21 -24.57 -3.99
C VAL A 275 -3.32 -24.06 -3.06
N ASP A 276 -3.51 -24.70 -1.90
CA ASP A 276 -4.54 -24.30 -0.94
C ASP A 276 -4.26 -22.89 -0.36
N LYS A 277 -2.99 -22.54 -0.14
CA LYS A 277 -2.62 -21.16 0.24
C LYS A 277 -2.92 -20.17 -0.88
N GLY A 278 -2.71 -20.54 -2.15
CA GLY A 278 -3.08 -19.73 -3.30
C GLY A 278 -4.59 -19.50 -3.38
N VAL A 279 -5.38 -20.55 -3.12
CA VAL A 279 -6.85 -20.45 -3.00
C VAL A 279 -7.24 -19.53 -1.84
N TYR A 280 -6.65 -19.70 -0.68
CA TYR A 280 -6.85 -18.79 0.46
C TYR A 280 -6.58 -17.34 0.09
N ASP A 281 -5.44 -17.05 -0.54
CA ASP A 281 -5.03 -15.69 -0.87
C ASP A 281 -5.94 -14.99 -1.89
N ARG A 282 -6.66 -15.74 -2.76
CA ARG A 282 -7.62 -15.13 -3.70
C ARG A 282 -8.88 -14.57 -3.01
N GLY A 283 -9.16 -14.95 -1.78
CA GLY A 283 -10.21 -14.34 -0.97
C GLY A 283 -9.89 -12.90 -0.54
N GLN A 284 -8.63 -12.55 -0.37
CA GLN A 284 -8.22 -11.20 0.07
C GLN A 284 -8.69 -10.06 -0.84
N PRO A 285 -8.59 -10.13 -2.19
CA PRO A 285 -9.15 -9.10 -3.07
C PRO A 285 -10.65 -8.89 -2.88
N LEU A 286 -11.41 -9.94 -2.61
CA LEU A 286 -12.86 -9.86 -2.41
C LEU A 286 -13.19 -9.07 -1.13
N VAL A 287 -12.48 -9.36 -0.04
CA VAL A 287 -12.60 -8.60 1.21
C VAL A 287 -12.15 -7.15 1.03
N GLN A 288 -11.06 -6.92 0.29
CA GLN A 288 -10.57 -5.57 0.01
C GLN A 288 -11.58 -4.71 -0.77
N LEU A 289 -12.38 -5.29 -1.67
CA LEU A 289 -13.47 -4.57 -2.35
C LEU A 289 -14.53 -4.07 -1.36
N GLY A 290 -14.89 -4.87 -0.37
CA GLY A 290 -15.78 -4.44 0.72
C GLY A 290 -15.19 -3.28 1.55
N LEU A 291 -13.89 -3.32 1.85
CA LEU A 291 -13.21 -2.26 2.58
C LEU A 291 -13.16 -0.92 1.82
N VAL A 292 -13.17 -0.92 0.49
CA VAL A 292 -13.21 0.32 -0.31
C VAL A 292 -14.46 1.13 0.02
N ILE A 293 -15.61 0.48 0.21
CA ILE A 293 -16.88 1.13 0.58
C ILE A 293 -16.74 1.78 1.96
N ALA A 294 -16.19 1.07 2.94
CA ALA A 294 -15.98 1.59 4.29
C ALA A 294 -15.03 2.81 4.31
N LEU A 295 -13.97 2.77 3.50
CA LEU A 295 -13.03 3.89 3.37
C LEU A 295 -13.68 5.11 2.70
N ALA A 296 -14.53 4.91 1.69
CA ALA A 296 -15.27 5.98 1.03
C ALA A 296 -16.23 6.66 2.01
N LEU A 297 -16.94 5.89 2.83
CA LEU A 297 -17.79 6.45 3.90
C LEU A 297 -16.96 7.22 4.92
N SER A 298 -15.86 6.66 5.39
CA SER A 298 -14.97 7.32 6.35
C SER A 298 -14.48 8.67 5.82
N SER A 299 -14.05 8.74 4.56
CA SER A 299 -13.59 9.98 3.94
C SER A 299 -14.68 11.05 3.84
N THR A 300 -15.94 10.63 3.70
CA THR A 300 -17.10 11.54 3.61
C THR A 300 -17.49 12.08 5.00
N PHE A 301 -17.50 11.23 6.01
CA PHE A 301 -18.00 11.61 7.34
C PHE A 301 -16.94 12.25 8.24
N LEU A 302 -15.66 11.90 8.07
CA LEU A 302 -14.57 12.37 8.93
C LEU A 302 -14.45 13.89 9.02
N PRO A 303 -14.56 14.69 7.94
CA PRO A 303 -14.52 16.16 8.05
C PRO A 303 -15.64 16.73 8.91
N GLY A 304 -16.86 16.17 8.78
CA GLY A 304 -18.02 16.58 9.59
C GLY A 304 -17.80 16.27 11.06
N LEU A 305 -17.35 15.06 11.38
CA LEU A 305 -17.05 14.63 12.75
C LEU A 305 -15.96 15.52 13.37
N THR A 306 -14.88 15.78 12.66
CA THR A 306 -13.80 16.66 13.11
C THR A 306 -14.30 18.07 13.39
N LYS A 307 -15.14 18.62 12.50
CA LYS A 307 -15.72 19.96 12.67
C LYS A 307 -16.54 20.08 13.98
N TYR A 308 -17.41 19.11 14.24
CA TYR A 308 -18.24 19.12 15.46
C TYR A 308 -17.42 18.83 16.72
N PHE A 309 -16.41 17.97 16.63
CA PHE A 309 -15.47 17.73 17.73
C PHE A 309 -14.72 19.00 18.12
N MET A 310 -14.16 19.72 17.14
CA MET A 310 -13.44 20.98 17.38
C MET A 310 -14.34 22.09 17.95
N LYS A 311 -15.62 22.12 17.54
CA LYS A 311 -16.61 23.04 18.08
C LYS A 311 -17.13 22.65 19.47
N LYS A 312 -16.70 21.49 20.00
CA LYS A 312 -17.20 20.90 21.26
C LYS A 312 -18.72 20.67 21.25
N ASP A 313 -19.33 20.60 20.06
CA ASP A 313 -20.76 20.30 19.89
C ASP A 313 -20.96 18.79 19.97
N ARG A 314 -21.11 18.30 21.20
CA ARG A 314 -21.26 16.87 21.49
C ARG A 314 -22.54 16.30 20.88
N GLN A 315 -23.62 17.08 20.80
CA GLN A 315 -24.90 16.59 20.28
C GLN A 315 -24.81 16.30 18.79
N GLN A 316 -24.34 17.25 17.99
CA GLN A 316 -24.13 17.08 16.56
C GLN A 316 -23.07 16.02 16.26
N PHE A 317 -21.97 15.98 17.03
CA PHE A 317 -20.96 14.93 16.89
C PHE A 317 -21.55 13.53 17.05
N LEU A 318 -22.31 13.29 18.12
CA LEU A 318 -22.95 11.99 18.37
C LEU A 318 -24.01 11.64 17.32
N GLN A 319 -24.74 12.62 16.80
CA GLN A 319 -25.73 12.40 15.77
C GLN A 319 -25.07 11.95 14.45
N VAL A 320 -24.03 12.65 14.01
CA VAL A 320 -23.26 12.29 12.81
C VAL A 320 -22.55 10.95 12.99
N ALA A 321 -21.95 10.70 14.17
CA ALA A 321 -21.31 9.43 14.50
C ALA A 321 -22.29 8.24 14.45
N LYS A 322 -23.50 8.42 14.97
CA LYS A 322 -24.56 7.39 14.87
C LYS A 322 -24.96 7.09 13.43
N ILE A 323 -25.12 8.12 12.61
CA ILE A 323 -25.43 7.94 11.18
C ILE A 323 -24.29 7.20 10.49
N PHE A 324 -23.04 7.62 10.71
CA PHE A 324 -21.86 6.97 10.16
C PHE A 324 -21.78 5.49 10.56
N LEU A 325 -21.91 5.17 11.86
CA LEU A 325 -21.89 3.80 12.36
C LEU A 325 -23.03 2.95 11.78
N ARG A 326 -24.26 3.49 11.71
CA ARG A 326 -25.40 2.79 11.10
C ARG A 326 -25.14 2.45 9.63
N LEU A 327 -24.74 3.43 8.84
CA LEU A 327 -24.47 3.22 7.43
C LEU A 327 -23.32 2.23 7.21
N THR A 328 -22.23 2.37 7.96
CA THR A 328 -21.07 1.47 7.85
C THR A 328 -21.44 0.05 8.23
N THR A 329 -22.12 -0.16 9.35
CA THR A 329 -22.57 -1.50 9.78
C THR A 329 -23.57 -2.11 8.81
N THR A 330 -24.56 -1.37 8.35
CA THR A 330 -25.55 -1.88 7.38
C THR A 330 -24.88 -2.29 6.06
N LEU A 331 -24.01 -1.43 5.51
CA LEU A 331 -23.32 -1.75 4.27
C LEU A 331 -22.29 -2.88 4.43
N ALA A 332 -21.57 -2.91 5.55
CA ALA A 332 -20.63 -3.98 5.85
C ALA A 332 -21.37 -5.33 6.02
N SER A 333 -22.48 -5.35 6.76
CA SER A 333 -23.30 -6.57 6.91
C SER A 333 -23.88 -7.04 5.59
N ALA A 334 -24.40 -6.12 4.77
CA ALA A 334 -24.93 -6.47 3.45
C ALA A 334 -23.82 -7.01 2.53
N ALA A 335 -22.64 -6.41 2.53
CA ALA A 335 -21.49 -6.86 1.75
C ALA A 335 -20.99 -8.23 2.23
N SER A 336 -20.92 -8.46 3.55
CA SER A 336 -20.50 -9.74 4.12
C SER A 336 -21.48 -10.86 3.78
N ILE A 337 -22.78 -10.63 3.99
CA ILE A 337 -23.83 -11.60 3.64
C ILE A 337 -23.83 -11.86 2.14
N GLY A 338 -23.70 -10.82 1.33
CA GLY A 338 -23.59 -10.95 -0.12
C GLY A 338 -22.39 -11.77 -0.55
N LEU A 339 -21.21 -11.53 0.05
CA LEU A 339 -20.01 -12.36 -0.20
C LEU A 339 -20.23 -13.81 0.21
N MET A 340 -20.81 -14.06 1.39
CA MET A 340 -21.14 -15.41 1.85
C MET A 340 -21.99 -16.18 0.83
N MET A 341 -23.08 -15.58 0.37
CA MET A 341 -24.03 -16.21 -0.54
C MET A 341 -23.46 -16.38 -1.95
N LEU A 342 -22.66 -15.41 -2.41
CA LEU A 342 -22.14 -15.37 -3.78
C LEU A 342 -20.76 -16.01 -3.93
N LEU A 343 -20.09 -16.37 -2.82
CA LEU A 343 -18.71 -16.88 -2.83
C LEU A 343 -18.49 -18.02 -3.83
N PRO A 344 -19.32 -19.09 -3.87
CA PRO A 344 -19.14 -20.18 -4.83
C PRO A 344 -19.27 -19.70 -6.29
N TYR A 345 -20.24 -18.83 -6.56
CA TYR A 345 -20.47 -18.28 -7.89
C TYR A 345 -19.34 -17.32 -8.30
N MET A 346 -18.84 -16.50 -7.37
CA MET A 346 -17.71 -15.62 -7.61
C MET A 346 -16.43 -16.41 -7.84
N ASN A 347 -16.18 -17.46 -7.05
CA ASN A 347 -15.04 -18.35 -7.24
C ASN A 347 -15.05 -18.96 -8.64
N PHE A 348 -16.17 -19.52 -9.06
CA PHE A 348 -16.32 -20.07 -10.41
C PHE A 348 -16.20 -19.01 -11.51
N THR A 349 -16.88 -17.87 -11.37
CA THR A 349 -16.92 -16.84 -12.42
C THR A 349 -15.57 -16.16 -12.60
N LEU A 350 -14.88 -15.86 -11.50
CA LEU A 350 -13.61 -15.11 -11.54
C LEU A 350 -12.41 -16.03 -11.79
N PHE A 351 -12.39 -17.22 -11.16
CA PHE A 351 -11.23 -18.10 -11.14
C PHE A 351 -11.47 -19.42 -11.87
N LYS A 352 -12.67 -19.65 -12.39
CA LYS A 352 -13.09 -20.87 -13.11
C LYS A 352 -12.86 -22.16 -12.30
N ASP A 353 -12.96 -22.06 -10.98
CA ASP A 353 -12.69 -23.14 -10.05
C ASP A 353 -13.95 -23.49 -9.24
N TYR A 354 -14.31 -24.77 -9.23
CA TYR A 354 -15.38 -25.31 -8.40
C TYR A 354 -14.87 -25.87 -7.06
N LYS A 355 -13.57 -26.13 -6.97
CA LYS A 355 -12.91 -26.62 -5.77
C LYS A 355 -12.42 -25.42 -4.94
N GLY A 356 -12.10 -25.60 -3.72
CA GLY A 356 -11.57 -24.52 -2.89
C GLY A 356 -12.61 -23.55 -2.29
N ASN A 357 -13.91 -23.82 -2.46
CA ASN A 357 -14.96 -23.08 -1.76
C ASN A 357 -14.89 -23.24 -0.24
N ASP A 358 -14.45 -24.40 0.22
CA ASP A 358 -14.16 -24.72 1.61
C ASP A 358 -13.02 -23.85 2.18
N VAL A 359 -11.93 -23.72 1.44
CA VAL A 359 -10.80 -22.86 1.82
C VAL A 359 -11.21 -21.39 1.85
N LEU A 360 -11.97 -20.95 0.84
CA LEU A 360 -12.50 -19.58 0.79
C LEU A 360 -13.55 -19.31 1.88
N GLY A 361 -14.22 -20.36 2.37
CA GLY A 361 -15.18 -20.27 3.47
C GLY A 361 -14.62 -19.65 4.74
N VAL A 362 -13.31 -19.70 4.95
CA VAL A 362 -12.62 -19.02 6.07
C VAL A 362 -12.85 -17.50 6.05
N TYR A 363 -13.04 -16.89 4.88
CA TYR A 363 -13.34 -15.44 4.78
C TYR A 363 -14.81 -15.09 5.07
N VAL A 364 -15.63 -16.11 5.29
CA VAL A 364 -17.05 -15.98 5.60
C VAL A 364 -17.28 -15.91 7.12
N LEU A 365 -16.36 -16.50 7.88
CA LEU A 365 -16.35 -16.47 9.35
C LEU A 365 -15.76 -15.17 9.90
#